data_f3116c23305221f79303032999c8c846
#
_entry.id   f3116c23305221f79303032999c8c846
#
_cell.length_a   1.000
_cell.length_b   1.000
_cell.length_c   1.000
_cell.angle_alpha   90.00
_cell.angle_beta   90.00
_cell.angle_gamma   90.00
#
_symmetry.space_group_name_H-M   'P 1'
#
loop_
_entity.id
_entity.type
_entity.pdbx_description
1 polymer ?
#
loop_
_entity_poly.entity_id
_entity_poly.type
_entity_poly.pdbx_seq_one_letter_code
_entity_poly.pdbx_strand_id
1 'polypeptide(L)'
;MYRLEKESLHPLPRYTFETAKCTSVRVNAFSTVCFRTNRYSVPVEYVGRIVGIKAYPETIEVYCNGVMIAEHERCFGQYQNRYRLDDYLPLLEIRSRAFFNAAPVRQNIPPEVLQRWQEERTDHKTIIAFLKAQSGAESPGIKDPVRIRAVDLHEYDTLKEAAYV
;
A
#
# COMPACT_ATOMS: atom_id res chain seq x y z
N MET A 1 -4.13 44.99 7.54
CA MET A 1 -3.09 44.24 6.84
C MET A 1 -3.66 43.02 6.10
N TYR A 2 -4.39 42.11 6.72
CA TYR A 2 -4.94 40.87 6.09
C TYR A 2 -5.86 41.10 4.87
N ARG A 3 -6.63 42.20 4.81
CA ARG A 3 -7.54 42.51 3.67
C ARG A 3 -6.80 42.88 2.39
N LEU A 4 -5.66 43.57 2.47
CA LEU A 4 -4.84 43.96 1.33
C LEU A 4 -4.07 42.77 0.73
N GLU A 5 -3.65 41.83 1.58
CA GLU A 5 -2.99 40.61 1.12
C GLU A 5 -3.95 39.68 0.37
N LYS A 6 -5.23 39.64 0.77
CA LYS A 6 -6.24 38.80 0.15
C LYS A 6 -6.53 39.18 -1.31
N GLU A 7 -6.40 40.45 -1.66
CA GLU A 7 -6.60 40.96 -3.03
C GLU A 7 -5.44 40.65 -3.96
N SER A 8 -4.23 40.37 -3.40
CA SER A 8 -3.03 40.00 -4.14
C SER A 8 -2.78 38.50 -4.23
N LEU A 9 -3.59 37.69 -3.55
CA LEU A 9 -3.45 36.21 -3.59
C LEU A 9 -3.95 35.66 -4.93
N HIS A 10 -3.08 34.92 -5.61
CA HIS A 10 -3.49 34.17 -6.79
C HIS A 10 -4.45 33.04 -6.40
N PRO A 11 -5.42 32.69 -7.26
CA PRO A 11 -6.26 31.51 -7.02
C PRO A 11 -5.40 30.27 -6.89
N LEU A 12 -5.76 29.40 -5.94
CA LEU A 12 -5.08 28.11 -5.75
C LEU A 12 -5.06 27.34 -7.07
N PRO A 13 -3.93 26.67 -7.40
CA PRO A 13 -3.86 25.86 -8.60
C PRO A 13 -4.94 24.77 -8.59
N ARG A 14 -5.53 24.49 -9.74
CA ARG A 14 -6.59 23.48 -9.90
C ARG A 14 -6.15 22.06 -9.51
N TYR A 15 -4.85 21.82 -9.49
CA TYR A 15 -4.26 20.53 -9.15
C TYR A 15 -3.53 20.64 -7.82
N THR A 16 -3.92 19.81 -6.86
CA THR A 16 -3.21 19.65 -5.60
C THR A 16 -1.85 18.99 -5.87
N PHE A 17 -0.79 19.59 -5.37
CA PHE A 17 0.55 19.03 -5.48
C PHE A 17 0.62 17.73 -4.66
N GLU A 18 1.05 16.64 -5.27
CA GLU A 18 1.21 15.35 -4.58
C GLU A 18 2.48 15.39 -3.73
N THR A 19 2.33 15.36 -2.40
CA THR A 19 3.45 15.47 -1.43
C THR A 19 4.09 14.12 -1.09
N ALA A 20 3.73 13.05 -1.82
CA ALA A 20 4.25 11.72 -1.57
C ALA A 20 5.72 11.58 -1.95
N LYS A 21 6.51 10.90 -1.12
CA LYS A 21 7.84 10.44 -1.52
C LYS A 21 7.72 9.16 -2.36
N CYS A 22 8.08 9.25 -3.64
CA CYS A 22 8.03 8.11 -4.55
C CYS A 22 9.35 7.35 -4.56
N THR A 23 9.28 6.01 -4.55
CA THR A 23 10.43 5.11 -4.63
C THR A 23 10.03 3.81 -5.33
N SER A 24 10.92 3.23 -6.13
CA SER A 24 10.70 1.92 -6.75
C SER A 24 11.52 0.86 -6.01
N VAL A 25 10.89 -0.27 -5.69
CA VAL A 25 11.52 -1.38 -4.98
C VAL A 25 11.10 -2.72 -5.58
N ARG A 26 11.91 -3.76 -5.38
CA ARG A 26 11.54 -5.13 -5.74
C ARG A 26 10.85 -5.81 -4.55
N VAL A 27 9.74 -6.48 -4.82
CA VAL A 27 9.07 -7.33 -3.83
C VAL A 27 9.95 -8.55 -3.54
N ASN A 28 10.24 -8.80 -2.27
CA ASN A 28 11.07 -9.93 -1.86
C ASN A 28 10.29 -11.26 -1.82
N ALA A 29 11.00 -12.37 -1.57
CA ALA A 29 10.41 -13.71 -1.48
C ALA A 29 9.39 -13.90 -0.35
N PHE A 30 9.35 -12.98 0.61
CA PHE A 30 8.39 -12.99 1.73
C PHE A 30 7.15 -12.13 1.46
N SER A 31 6.92 -11.73 0.20
CA SER A 31 5.82 -10.83 -0.20
C SER A 31 5.84 -9.52 0.57
N THR A 32 7.02 -8.93 0.74
CA THR A 32 7.16 -7.63 1.39
C THR A 32 8.02 -6.66 0.58
N VAL A 33 7.72 -5.39 0.73
CA VAL A 33 8.51 -4.27 0.24
C VAL A 33 9.17 -3.54 1.41
N CYS A 34 10.37 -3.02 1.21
CA CYS A 34 11.09 -2.27 2.22
C CYS A 34 11.01 -0.78 1.90
N PHE A 35 10.52 0.00 2.85
CA PHE A 35 10.59 1.45 2.80
C PHE A 35 11.31 1.96 4.06
N ARG A 36 12.46 2.64 3.88
CA ARG A 36 13.43 2.89 4.95
C ARG A 36 13.85 1.56 5.60
N THR A 37 13.63 1.41 6.92
CA THR A 37 13.96 0.19 7.69
C THR A 37 12.76 -0.72 7.92
N ASN A 38 11.55 -0.30 7.51
CA ASN A 38 10.30 -0.99 7.77
C ASN A 38 9.84 -1.82 6.56
N ARG A 39 9.15 -2.92 6.82
CA ARG A 39 8.62 -3.82 5.80
C ARG A 39 7.11 -3.80 5.80
N TYR A 40 6.54 -3.78 4.60
CA TYR A 40 5.11 -3.74 4.35
C TYR A 40 4.74 -4.89 3.43
N SER A 41 3.67 -5.61 3.75
CA SER A 41 3.22 -6.73 2.93
C SER A 41 2.63 -6.24 1.60
N VAL A 42 2.66 -7.09 0.61
CA VAL A 42 1.97 -6.95 -0.67
C VAL A 42 1.43 -8.32 -1.07
N PRO A 43 0.40 -8.40 -1.92
CA PRO A 43 -0.14 -9.69 -2.36
C PRO A 43 0.94 -10.60 -2.94
N VAL A 44 0.88 -11.89 -2.61
CA VAL A 44 1.92 -12.89 -2.96
C VAL A 44 2.18 -13.03 -4.45
N GLU A 45 1.21 -12.66 -5.29
CA GLU A 45 1.31 -12.69 -6.76
C GLU A 45 2.34 -11.69 -7.34
N TYR A 46 2.72 -10.69 -6.54
CA TYR A 46 3.70 -9.66 -6.95
C TYR A 46 5.13 -9.97 -6.54
N VAL A 47 5.40 -11.14 -5.95
CA VAL A 47 6.76 -11.55 -5.57
C VAL A 47 7.71 -11.47 -6.76
N GLY A 48 8.86 -10.84 -6.56
CA GLY A 48 9.90 -10.64 -7.57
C GLY A 48 9.66 -9.49 -8.55
N ARG A 49 8.46 -8.90 -8.57
CA ARG A 49 8.14 -7.72 -9.41
C ARG A 49 8.72 -6.44 -8.82
N ILE A 50 8.93 -5.46 -9.67
CA ILE A 50 9.27 -4.09 -9.27
C ILE A 50 7.96 -3.33 -9.11
N VAL A 51 7.81 -2.67 -7.96
CA VAL A 51 6.61 -1.89 -7.59
C VAL A 51 7.02 -0.49 -7.16
N GLY A 52 6.14 0.47 -7.36
CA GLY A 52 6.30 1.83 -6.88
C GLY A 52 5.71 1.98 -5.48
N ILE A 53 6.40 2.69 -4.62
CA ILE A 53 5.90 3.09 -3.30
C ILE A 53 5.66 4.59 -3.32
N LYS A 54 4.48 5.02 -2.91
CA LYS A 54 4.16 6.39 -2.57
C LYS A 54 4.01 6.50 -1.06
N ALA A 55 4.94 7.21 -0.44
CA ALA A 55 4.96 7.39 1.02
C ALA A 55 4.43 8.77 1.37
N TYR A 56 3.24 8.80 1.94
CA TYR A 56 2.60 9.96 2.53
C TYR A 56 3.00 10.13 4.02
N PRO A 57 2.59 11.21 4.69
CA PRO A 57 2.86 11.39 6.12
C PRO A 57 2.34 10.23 6.98
N GLU A 58 1.14 9.73 6.72
CA GLU A 58 0.47 8.73 7.55
C GLU A 58 0.33 7.36 6.87
N THR A 59 0.40 7.30 5.53
CA THR A 59 0.15 6.09 4.76
C THR A 59 1.28 5.74 3.81
N ILE A 60 1.39 4.47 3.50
CA ILE A 60 2.26 3.90 2.46
C ILE A 60 1.37 3.19 1.45
N GLU A 61 1.38 3.67 0.23
CA GLU A 61 0.68 3.07 -0.89
C GLU A 61 1.66 2.36 -1.81
N VAL A 62 1.33 1.16 -2.26
CA VAL A 62 2.15 0.36 -3.17
C VAL A 62 1.41 0.18 -4.49
N TYR A 63 2.11 0.47 -5.59
CA TYR A 63 1.56 0.45 -6.94
C TYR A 63 2.34 -0.51 -7.84
N CYS A 64 1.61 -1.26 -8.65
CA CYS A 64 2.18 -2.05 -9.74
C CYS A 64 1.48 -1.68 -11.05
N ASN A 65 2.25 -1.23 -12.05
CA ASN A 65 1.72 -0.79 -13.36
C ASN A 65 0.58 0.25 -13.24
N GLY A 66 0.69 1.19 -12.30
CA GLY A 66 -0.31 2.24 -12.09
C GLY A 66 -1.53 1.82 -11.28
N VAL A 67 -1.64 0.55 -10.89
CA VAL A 67 -2.72 0.03 -10.03
C VAL A 67 -2.21 -0.04 -8.60
N MET A 68 -2.99 0.47 -7.64
CA MET A 68 -2.72 0.34 -6.22
C MET A 68 -2.98 -1.11 -5.79
N ILE A 69 -1.96 -1.77 -5.26
CA ILE A 69 -2.01 -3.18 -4.86
C ILE A 69 -2.03 -3.40 -3.35
N ALA A 70 -1.54 -2.43 -2.59
CA ALA A 70 -1.57 -2.45 -1.13
C ALA A 70 -1.51 -1.03 -0.56
N GLU A 71 -2.15 -0.87 0.60
CA GLU A 71 -2.11 0.34 1.41
C GLU A 71 -1.86 -0.04 2.86
N HIS A 72 -0.97 0.68 3.53
CA HIS A 72 -0.61 0.44 4.93
C HIS A 72 -0.49 1.74 5.69
N GLU A 73 -0.78 1.70 6.97
CA GLU A 73 -0.40 2.75 7.91
C GLU A 73 1.14 2.83 7.99
N ARG A 74 1.67 4.04 7.89
CA ARG A 74 3.11 4.25 7.91
C ARG A 74 3.69 4.04 9.31
N CYS A 75 4.73 3.21 9.40
CA CYS A 75 5.51 3.02 10.63
C CYS A 75 6.62 4.07 10.73
N PHE A 76 6.71 4.73 11.88
CA PHE A 76 7.76 5.71 12.18
C PHE A 76 8.92 5.10 12.98
N GLY A 77 8.72 3.93 13.61
CA GLY A 77 9.77 3.15 14.25
C GLY A 77 10.73 2.53 13.25
N GLN A 78 11.73 1.80 13.77
CA GLN A 78 12.71 1.08 12.96
C GLN A 78 12.44 -0.43 13.00
N TYR A 79 12.77 -1.11 11.89
CA TYR A 79 12.71 -2.58 11.76
C TYR A 79 11.34 -3.19 12.06
N GLN A 80 10.27 -2.42 11.85
CA GLN A 80 8.89 -2.90 12.02
C GLN A 80 8.41 -3.63 10.77
N ASN A 81 7.57 -4.64 10.98
CA ASN A 81 6.90 -5.35 9.91
C ASN A 81 5.39 -5.12 10.04
N ARG A 82 4.75 -4.69 8.97
CA ARG A 82 3.29 -4.57 8.84
C ARG A 82 2.80 -5.59 7.84
N TYR A 83 2.06 -6.57 8.33
CA TYR A 83 1.48 -7.63 7.50
C TYR A 83 -0.03 -7.44 7.44
N ARG A 84 -0.59 -7.45 6.23
CA ARG A 84 -2.03 -7.66 6.02
C ARG A 84 -2.24 -9.14 5.79
N LEU A 85 -3.21 -9.71 6.49
CA LEU A 85 -3.49 -11.15 6.38
C LEU A 85 -3.94 -11.54 4.97
N ASP A 86 -4.70 -10.66 4.33
CA ASP A 86 -5.26 -10.83 2.99
C ASP A 86 -4.20 -11.11 1.93
N ASP A 87 -3.04 -10.43 2.05
CA ASP A 87 -1.92 -10.60 1.12
C ASP A 87 -1.39 -12.04 1.09
N TYR A 88 -1.60 -12.79 2.19
CA TYR A 88 -1.07 -14.15 2.38
C TYR A 88 -2.13 -15.24 2.30
N LEU A 89 -3.43 -14.93 2.25
CA LEU A 89 -4.49 -15.95 2.26
C LEU A 89 -4.32 -17.02 1.17
N PRO A 90 -3.96 -16.69 -0.10
CA PRO A 90 -3.73 -17.70 -1.12
C PRO A 90 -2.60 -18.68 -0.77
N LEU A 91 -1.54 -18.17 -0.15
CA LEU A 91 -0.39 -18.98 0.27
C LEU A 91 -0.74 -19.86 1.48
N LEU A 92 -1.47 -19.27 2.44
CA LEU A 92 -1.88 -19.96 3.67
C LEU A 92 -2.89 -21.08 3.37
N GLU A 93 -3.74 -20.92 2.36
CA GLU A 93 -4.67 -21.95 1.90
C GLU A 93 -3.94 -23.22 1.44
N ILE A 94 -2.82 -23.06 0.74
CA ILE A 94 -2.01 -24.18 0.25
C ILE A 94 -1.15 -24.79 1.37
N ARG A 95 -0.68 -23.96 2.32
CA ARG A 95 0.27 -24.35 3.36
C ARG A 95 -0.35 -24.42 4.76
N SER A 96 -1.29 -25.34 4.95
CA SER A 96 -2.03 -25.49 6.22
C SER A 96 -1.13 -25.66 7.46
N ARG A 97 -0.02 -26.41 7.34
CA ARG A 97 0.91 -26.66 8.45
C ARG A 97 1.64 -25.42 8.94
N ALA A 98 1.82 -24.42 8.07
CA ALA A 98 2.52 -23.18 8.41
C ALA A 98 1.59 -22.12 9.02
N PHE A 99 0.27 -22.32 8.96
CA PHE A 99 -0.73 -21.31 9.31
C PHE A 99 -0.51 -20.72 10.71
N PHE A 100 -0.54 -21.54 11.75
CA PHE A 100 -0.44 -21.09 13.15
C PHE A 100 0.93 -20.46 13.51
N ASN A 101 1.96 -20.75 12.72
CA ASN A 101 3.31 -20.23 12.93
C ASN A 101 3.65 -19.04 12.02
N ALA A 102 2.80 -18.72 11.07
CA ALA A 102 3.04 -17.64 10.13
C ALA A 102 2.99 -16.26 10.83
N ALA A 103 4.01 -15.43 10.60
CA ALA A 103 4.07 -14.09 11.19
C ALA A 103 2.85 -13.21 10.83
N PRO A 104 2.31 -13.22 9.59
CA PRO A 104 1.08 -12.50 9.27
C PRO A 104 -0.12 -12.93 10.12
N VAL A 105 -0.26 -14.23 10.39
CA VAL A 105 -1.35 -14.78 11.20
C VAL A 105 -1.23 -14.31 12.65
N ARG A 106 -0.04 -14.45 13.22
CA ARG A 106 0.23 -14.05 14.62
C ARG A 106 0.11 -12.54 14.86
N GLN A 107 0.35 -11.72 13.83
CA GLN A 107 0.22 -10.28 13.96
C GLN A 107 -1.24 -9.81 13.89
N ASN A 108 -2.08 -10.48 13.10
CA ASN A 108 -3.44 -10.03 12.81
C ASN A 108 -4.52 -10.77 13.61
N ILE A 109 -4.22 -11.94 14.17
CA ILE A 109 -5.18 -12.75 14.92
C ILE A 109 -4.75 -12.83 16.39
N PRO A 110 -5.65 -12.52 17.34
CA PRO A 110 -5.35 -12.65 18.77
C PRO A 110 -4.90 -14.07 19.15
N PRO A 111 -3.92 -14.21 20.04
CA PRO A 111 -3.39 -15.52 20.45
C PRO A 111 -4.46 -16.43 21.05
N GLU A 112 -5.43 -15.88 21.73
CA GLU A 112 -6.57 -16.62 22.35
C GLU A 112 -7.43 -17.31 21.27
N VAL A 113 -7.66 -16.64 20.13
CA VAL A 113 -8.41 -17.21 19.02
C VAL A 113 -7.62 -18.34 18.35
N LEU A 114 -6.32 -18.13 18.15
CA LEU A 114 -5.45 -19.14 17.57
C LEU A 114 -5.38 -20.40 18.46
N GLN A 115 -5.28 -20.20 19.78
CA GLN A 115 -5.26 -21.28 20.75
C GLN A 115 -6.58 -22.06 20.73
N ARG A 116 -7.72 -21.37 20.72
CA ARG A 116 -9.05 -22.00 20.62
C ARG A 116 -9.16 -22.86 19.37
N TRP A 117 -8.78 -22.35 18.20
CA TRP A 117 -8.82 -23.13 16.96
C TRP A 117 -7.93 -24.38 16.98
N GLN A 118 -6.80 -24.31 17.71
CA GLN A 118 -5.94 -25.46 17.91
C GLN A 118 -6.56 -26.51 18.87
N GLU A 119 -7.17 -26.07 19.95
CA GLU A 119 -7.85 -26.93 20.93
C GLU A 119 -9.06 -27.63 20.32
N GLU A 120 -9.89 -26.89 19.59
CA GLU A 120 -11.08 -27.38 18.89
C GLU A 120 -10.74 -28.20 17.65
N ARG A 121 -9.46 -28.27 17.26
CA ARG A 121 -9.00 -28.89 16.01
C ARG A 121 -9.81 -28.41 14.79
N THR A 122 -10.14 -27.13 14.75
CA THR A 122 -10.92 -26.54 13.66
C THR A 122 -10.25 -26.81 12.32
N ASP A 123 -11.03 -27.26 11.34
CA ASP A 123 -10.48 -27.57 10.02
C ASP A 123 -9.91 -26.31 9.36
N HIS A 124 -8.72 -26.46 8.80
CA HIS A 124 -7.99 -25.36 8.16
C HIS A 124 -8.80 -24.68 7.06
N LYS A 125 -9.59 -25.43 6.28
CA LYS A 125 -10.45 -24.87 5.22
C LYS A 125 -11.52 -23.95 5.80
N THR A 126 -12.10 -24.33 6.94
CA THR A 126 -13.12 -23.53 7.63
C THR A 126 -12.52 -22.22 8.14
N ILE A 127 -11.31 -22.26 8.71
CA ILE A 127 -10.60 -21.06 9.16
C ILE A 127 -10.33 -20.12 7.97
N ILE A 128 -9.80 -20.63 6.87
CA ILE A 128 -9.52 -19.81 5.68
C ILE A 128 -10.80 -19.25 5.07
N ALA A 129 -11.88 -20.02 5.00
CA ALA A 129 -13.18 -19.53 4.50
C ALA A 129 -13.72 -18.39 5.39
N PHE A 130 -13.60 -18.51 6.70
CA PHE A 130 -13.99 -17.48 7.65
C PHE A 130 -13.16 -16.20 7.47
N LEU A 131 -11.84 -16.32 7.32
CA LEU A 131 -10.96 -15.16 7.10
C LEU A 131 -11.24 -14.47 5.76
N LYS A 132 -11.46 -15.23 4.69
CA LYS A 132 -11.85 -14.68 3.38
C LYS A 132 -13.19 -13.92 3.44
N ALA A 133 -14.15 -14.42 4.22
CA ALA A 133 -15.43 -13.74 4.38
C ALA A 133 -15.30 -12.40 5.11
N GLN A 134 -14.38 -12.30 6.07
CA GLN A 134 -14.09 -11.02 6.76
C GLN A 134 -13.31 -10.05 5.86
N SER A 135 -12.34 -10.55 5.11
CA SER A 135 -11.51 -9.78 4.20
C SER A 135 -12.30 -9.12 3.06
N GLY A 136 -13.33 -9.79 2.56
CA GLY A 136 -14.22 -9.24 1.52
C GLY A 136 -15.01 -7.99 1.93
N ALA A 137 -15.05 -7.65 3.22
CA ALA A 137 -15.74 -6.46 3.72
C ALA A 137 -14.89 -5.18 3.70
N GLU A 138 -13.56 -5.28 3.53
CA GLU A 138 -12.62 -4.16 3.59
C GLU A 138 -11.69 -4.05 2.36
N SER A 139 -12.14 -4.42 1.18
CA SER A 139 -11.41 -4.03 -0.02
C SER A 139 -11.50 -2.51 -0.15
N PRO A 140 -10.40 -1.76 -0.08
CA PRO A 140 -10.43 -0.36 -0.42
C PRO A 140 -10.94 -0.25 -1.85
N GLY A 141 -12.11 0.40 -2.00
CA GLY A 141 -12.71 0.61 -3.30
C GLY A 141 -11.67 1.16 -4.24
N ILE A 142 -11.59 0.60 -5.43
CA ILE A 142 -10.76 1.08 -6.53
C ILE A 142 -11.12 2.55 -6.72
N LYS A 143 -10.31 3.43 -6.11
CA LYS A 143 -10.33 4.84 -6.48
C LYS A 143 -9.87 4.88 -7.93
N ASP A 144 -10.63 5.54 -8.78
CA ASP A 144 -10.37 5.65 -10.20
C ASP A 144 -8.89 5.75 -10.53
N PRO A 145 -8.42 5.03 -11.56
CA PRO A 145 -7.01 5.08 -11.94
C PRO A 145 -6.66 6.54 -12.21
N VAL A 146 -5.71 7.07 -11.44
CA VAL A 146 -5.15 8.39 -11.70
C VAL A 146 -4.60 8.35 -13.13
N ARG A 147 -5.34 8.93 -14.07
CA ARG A 147 -4.85 9.15 -15.43
C ARG A 147 -3.66 10.10 -15.33
N ILE A 148 -2.47 9.55 -15.34
CA ILE A 148 -1.27 10.35 -15.57
C ILE A 148 -1.39 10.84 -17.01
N ARG A 149 -1.83 12.11 -17.16
CA ARG A 149 -1.80 12.79 -18.45
C ARG A 149 -0.32 12.89 -18.82
N ALA A 150 0.06 12.31 -19.96
CA ALA A 150 1.40 12.49 -20.48
C ALA A 150 1.71 13.99 -20.47
N VAL A 151 2.84 14.35 -19.86
CA VAL A 151 3.30 15.74 -19.83
C VAL A 151 3.62 16.09 -21.29
N ASP A 152 2.89 17.02 -21.86
CA ASP A 152 3.18 17.51 -23.21
C ASP A 152 4.43 18.40 -23.11
N LEU A 153 5.57 17.84 -23.53
CA LEU A 153 6.85 18.54 -23.51
C LEU A 153 6.88 19.76 -24.43
N HIS A 154 5.99 19.84 -25.42
CA HIS A 154 5.84 21.01 -26.29
C HIS A 154 5.43 22.28 -25.53
N GLU A 155 4.69 22.15 -24.43
CA GLU A 155 4.31 23.28 -23.60
C GLU A 155 5.52 23.89 -22.86
N TYR A 156 6.57 23.10 -22.61
CA TYR A 156 7.83 23.58 -22.03
C TYR A 156 8.74 24.30 -23.01
N ASP A 157 8.72 23.92 -24.29
CA ASP A 157 9.54 24.56 -25.32
C ASP A 157 9.03 25.97 -25.64
N THR A 158 7.72 26.21 -25.61
CA THR A 158 7.13 27.55 -25.81
C THR A 158 7.44 28.52 -24.67
N LEU A 159 7.67 28.04 -23.45
CA LEU A 159 8.08 28.87 -22.30
C LEU A 159 9.55 29.29 -22.37
N LYS A 160 10.41 28.54 -23.03
CA LYS A 160 11.82 28.91 -23.25
C LYS A 160 11.97 30.04 -24.27
N GLU A 161 11.16 30.06 -25.30
CA GLU A 161 11.20 31.14 -26.32
C GLU A 161 10.69 32.47 -25.78
N ALA A 162 9.75 32.45 -24.83
CA ALA A 162 9.23 33.67 -24.20
C ALA A 162 10.18 34.31 -23.16
N ALA A 163 11.22 33.60 -22.72
CA ALA A 163 12.18 34.11 -21.71
C ALA A 163 13.43 34.78 -22.32
N TYR A 164 13.54 34.89 -23.64
CA TYR A 164 14.67 35.46 -24.36
C TYR A 164 14.30 36.67 -25.27
N VAL A 165 13.21 37.40 -24.95
CA VAL A 165 12.87 38.67 -25.60
C VAL A 165 12.99 39.81 -24.60
#